data_f59432b828610e3b0ca71d868a4b9699
#
_entry.id   f59432b828610e3b0ca71d868a4b9699
#
_cell.length_a   1.000
_cell.length_b   1.000
_cell.length_c   1.000
_cell.angle_alpha   90.00
_cell.angle_beta   90.00
_cell.angle_gamma   90.00
#
_symmetry.space_group_name_H-M   'P 1'
#
loop_
_entity.id
_entity.type
_entity.pdbx_description
1 polymer ?
#
loop_
_entity_poly.entity_id
_entity_poly.type
_entity_poly.pdbx_seq_one_letter_code
_entity_poly.pdbx_strand_id
1 'polypeptide(L)'
;MSNIRRFYGWLKSSDPARKAARSQLKAAKRGNREQYLALASNYIDLAQTFFGCSFAEPTQLRIARVTQLFNKLWQNLPYTERLSDFEFMLAQALIEGTSDKGPTISTEALVNKLRRLSPQSRFASLAYAFGNWPTRWIALVMRIKQAALHRMLSEARCELCSIRWESLAHEERDCLEAISAKLDTCPDIRANKLLCKRSSVYPRVKEIKAQWLELRPELVEVRMRYMLSQDGREQLLSNILDAITDSSMQRPALVDRMVNTVQFSRHSKIKVS
;
A
#
# COMPACT_ATOMS: atom_id res chain seq x y z
N MET A 1 17.33 5.33 -18.99
CA MET A 1 18.23 4.60 -18.06
C MET A 1 18.31 5.15 -16.62
N SER A 2 17.68 6.29 -16.26
CA SER A 2 17.80 6.90 -14.91
C SER A 2 16.90 6.30 -13.82
N ASN A 3 15.84 5.56 -14.18
CA ASN A 3 14.84 5.07 -13.20
C ASN A 3 15.28 3.79 -12.44
N ILE A 4 16.25 3.04 -12.95
CA ILE A 4 16.72 1.79 -12.31
C ILE A 4 17.54 2.09 -11.05
N ARG A 5 18.31 3.18 -11.01
CA ARG A 5 19.11 3.54 -9.83
C ARG A 5 18.26 4.00 -8.64
N ARG A 6 17.07 4.57 -8.84
CA ARG A 6 16.14 4.91 -7.74
C ARG A 6 15.59 3.69 -7.02
N PHE A 7 15.47 2.55 -7.71
CA PHE A 7 14.93 1.31 -7.13
C PHE A 7 15.80 0.70 -6.03
N TYR A 8 17.13 0.86 -6.13
CA TYR A 8 18.09 0.33 -5.14
C TYR A 8 18.31 1.25 -3.92
N GLY A 9 18.03 2.53 -4.03
CA GLY A 9 18.17 3.50 -2.94
C GLY A 9 17.25 3.21 -1.74
N TRP A 10 16.07 2.65 -1.99
CA TRP A 10 15.08 2.33 -0.95
C TRP A 10 15.53 1.23 0.02
N LEU A 11 16.49 0.40 -0.37
CA LEU A 11 16.93 -0.75 0.42
C LEU A 11 17.99 -0.41 1.48
N LYS A 12 18.67 0.72 1.35
CA LYS A 12 19.64 1.18 2.34
C LYS A 12 18.93 2.07 3.36
N SER A 13 19.30 1.94 4.63
CA SER A 13 18.85 2.84 5.72
C SER A 13 19.23 4.31 5.47
N SER A 14 19.95 4.59 4.39
CA SER A 14 20.42 5.86 3.88
C SER A 14 19.57 6.48 2.77
N ASP A 15 18.38 5.93 2.44
CA ASP A 15 17.48 6.57 1.47
C ASP A 15 17.08 7.96 2.00
N PRO A 16 17.45 9.05 1.28
CA PRO A 16 17.16 10.41 1.72
C PRO A 16 15.67 10.67 1.93
N ALA A 17 14.80 10.10 1.12
CA ALA A 17 13.34 10.25 1.27
C ALA A 17 12.84 9.63 2.59
N ARG A 18 13.34 8.44 2.96
CA ARG A 18 13.01 7.81 4.24
C ARG A 18 13.62 8.53 5.44
N LYS A 19 14.83 9.06 5.29
CA LYS A 19 15.44 9.88 6.32
C LYS A 19 14.61 11.15 6.55
N ALA A 20 14.17 11.82 5.48
CA ALA A 20 13.27 12.96 5.54
C ALA A 20 11.95 12.60 6.24
N ALA A 21 11.28 11.50 5.82
CA ALA A 21 10.04 11.05 6.42
C ALA A 21 10.15 10.74 7.93
N ARG A 22 11.27 10.15 8.37
CA ARG A 22 11.55 9.95 9.82
C ARG A 22 11.71 11.27 10.58
N SER A 23 12.40 12.24 9.99
CA SER A 23 12.55 13.58 10.57
C SER A 23 11.21 14.29 10.67
N GLN A 24 10.40 14.24 9.59
CA GLN A 24 9.05 14.78 9.54
C GLN A 24 8.15 14.16 10.61
N LEU A 25 8.17 12.83 10.75
CA LEU A 25 7.43 12.12 11.80
C LEU A 25 7.82 12.61 13.20
N LYS A 26 9.13 12.72 13.47
CA LYS A 26 9.63 13.19 14.76
C LYS A 26 9.19 14.62 15.08
N ALA A 27 9.19 15.51 14.11
CA ALA A 27 8.72 16.88 14.26
C ALA A 27 7.19 16.95 14.41
N ALA A 28 6.46 16.19 13.61
CA ALA A 28 5.00 16.08 13.70
C ALA A 28 4.53 15.59 15.08
N LYS A 29 5.19 14.61 15.68
CA LYS A 29 4.94 14.15 17.06
C LYS A 29 5.09 15.25 18.11
N ARG A 30 5.89 16.28 17.85
CA ARG A 30 6.05 17.47 18.70
C ARG A 30 5.00 18.53 18.43
N GLY A 31 4.01 18.25 17.56
CA GLY A 31 2.94 19.16 17.21
C GLY A 31 3.19 20.02 15.97
N ASN A 32 4.29 19.81 15.24
CA ASN A 32 4.58 20.56 14.02
C ASN A 32 3.67 20.07 12.87
N ARG A 33 2.64 20.87 12.55
CA ARG A 33 1.63 20.55 11.53
C ARG A 33 2.20 20.59 10.11
N GLU A 34 3.08 21.50 9.81
CA GLU A 34 3.72 21.60 8.48
C GLU A 34 4.53 20.33 8.17
N GLN A 35 5.30 19.86 9.15
CA GLN A 35 6.05 18.60 9.00
C GLN A 35 5.13 17.38 8.92
N TYR A 36 3.95 17.43 9.54
CA TYR A 36 2.94 16.40 9.33
C TYR A 36 2.36 16.42 7.93
N LEU A 37 2.04 17.60 7.37
CA LEU A 37 1.58 17.73 5.99
C LEU A 37 2.64 17.25 4.99
N ALA A 38 3.92 17.59 5.24
CA ALA A 38 5.02 17.09 4.43
C ALA A 38 5.14 15.55 4.49
N LEU A 39 4.94 14.95 5.69
CA LEU A 39 4.88 13.50 5.86
C LEU A 39 3.68 12.90 5.11
N ALA A 40 2.48 13.45 5.31
CA ALA A 40 1.24 13.01 4.66
C ALA A 40 1.35 13.05 3.14
N SER A 41 1.95 14.11 2.59
CA SER A 41 2.17 14.31 1.16
C SER A 41 2.86 13.13 0.47
N ASN A 42 3.71 12.36 1.18
CA ASN A 42 4.37 11.18 0.62
C ASN A 42 3.40 10.00 0.36
N TYR A 43 2.23 10.02 0.98
CA TYR A 43 1.27 8.91 0.95
C TYR A 43 -0.07 9.25 0.30
N ILE A 44 -0.30 10.53 -0.05
CA ILE A 44 -1.55 11.00 -0.67
C ILE A 44 -1.88 10.20 -1.93
N ASP A 45 -0.91 10.00 -2.83
CA ASP A 45 -1.15 9.31 -4.10
C ASP A 45 -1.53 7.84 -3.88
N LEU A 46 -0.92 7.17 -2.91
CA LEU A 46 -1.29 5.80 -2.54
C LEU A 46 -2.72 5.76 -1.98
N ALA A 47 -3.07 6.68 -1.09
CA ALA A 47 -4.39 6.74 -0.47
C ALA A 47 -5.48 7.07 -1.49
N GLN A 48 -5.25 8.06 -2.37
CA GLN A 48 -6.16 8.43 -3.46
C GLN A 48 -6.40 7.26 -4.42
N THR A 49 -5.34 6.58 -4.83
CA THR A 49 -5.44 5.43 -5.72
C THR A 49 -6.16 4.26 -5.04
N PHE A 50 -5.85 3.99 -3.77
CA PHE A 50 -6.48 2.91 -3.02
C PHE A 50 -8.00 3.12 -2.88
N PHE A 51 -8.44 4.31 -2.48
CA PHE A 51 -9.86 4.62 -2.38
C PHE A 51 -10.51 4.70 -3.76
N GLY A 52 -9.85 5.24 -4.77
CA GLY A 52 -10.33 5.26 -6.14
C GLY A 52 -10.58 3.85 -6.70
N CYS A 53 -9.66 2.93 -6.46
CA CYS A 53 -9.82 1.52 -6.81
C CYS A 53 -10.85 0.79 -5.93
N SER A 54 -11.17 1.31 -4.75
CA SER A 54 -12.12 0.66 -3.82
C SER A 54 -13.55 1.10 -4.06
N PHE A 55 -13.77 2.35 -4.44
CA PHE A 55 -15.09 2.96 -4.55
C PHE A 55 -15.24 3.67 -5.91
N ALA A 56 -16.42 3.56 -6.54
CA ALA A 56 -16.77 4.36 -7.72
C ALA A 56 -17.29 5.74 -7.25
N GLU A 57 -16.47 6.48 -6.54
CA GLU A 57 -16.85 7.75 -5.95
C GLU A 57 -16.31 8.94 -6.74
N PRO A 58 -17.05 10.06 -6.79
CA PRO A 58 -16.54 11.33 -7.28
C PRO A 58 -15.26 11.76 -6.54
N THR A 59 -14.41 12.53 -7.20
CA THR A 59 -13.13 12.99 -6.64
C THR A 59 -13.29 13.71 -5.30
N GLN A 60 -14.37 14.49 -5.13
CA GLN A 60 -14.63 15.24 -3.89
C GLN A 60 -14.86 14.31 -2.68
N LEU A 61 -15.62 13.24 -2.84
CA LEU A 61 -15.82 12.26 -1.77
C LEU A 61 -14.53 11.52 -1.43
N ARG A 62 -13.73 11.22 -2.45
CA ARG A 62 -12.41 10.60 -2.24
C ARG A 62 -11.46 11.53 -1.49
N ILE A 63 -11.45 12.84 -1.83
CA ILE A 63 -10.70 13.86 -1.09
C ILE A 63 -11.15 13.89 0.38
N ALA A 64 -12.46 13.91 0.65
CA ALA A 64 -12.98 13.89 2.00
C ALA A 64 -12.55 12.65 2.80
N ARG A 65 -12.55 11.45 2.17
CA ARG A 65 -12.06 10.22 2.82
C ARG A 65 -10.57 10.29 3.16
N VAL A 66 -9.77 10.80 2.25
CA VAL A 66 -8.33 10.96 2.48
C VAL A 66 -8.06 11.98 3.57
N THR A 67 -8.82 13.07 3.62
CA THR A 67 -8.76 14.06 4.71
C THR A 67 -9.08 13.38 6.06
N GLN A 68 -10.17 12.62 6.15
CA GLN A 68 -10.53 11.88 7.37
C GLN A 68 -9.47 10.86 7.78
N LEU A 69 -8.89 10.14 6.81
CA LEU A 69 -7.79 9.21 7.03
C LEU A 69 -6.61 9.90 7.72
N PHE A 70 -6.13 11.01 7.14
CA PHE A 70 -4.97 11.72 7.71
C PHE A 70 -5.30 12.42 9.02
N ASN A 71 -6.53 12.88 9.24
CA ASN A 71 -6.96 13.37 10.55
C ASN A 71 -6.93 12.26 11.61
N LYS A 72 -7.44 11.06 11.31
CA LYS A 72 -7.34 9.88 12.19
C LYS A 72 -5.88 9.52 12.50
N LEU A 73 -5.00 9.57 11.49
CA LEU A 73 -3.57 9.32 11.67
C LEU A 73 -2.89 10.38 12.55
N TRP A 74 -3.25 11.65 12.41
CA TRP A 74 -2.77 12.73 13.26
C TRP A 74 -3.13 12.51 14.73
N GLN A 75 -4.39 12.14 15.01
CA GLN A 75 -4.85 11.87 16.37
C GLN A 75 -4.09 10.70 17.02
N ASN A 76 -3.70 9.71 16.22
CA ASN A 76 -2.97 8.53 16.69
C ASN A 76 -1.44 8.69 16.63
N LEU A 77 -0.93 9.81 16.15
CA LEU A 77 0.50 10.06 16.01
C LEU A 77 1.32 9.90 17.30
N PRO A 78 0.82 10.30 18.49
CA PRO A 78 1.54 10.10 19.74
C PRO A 78 1.89 8.65 20.05
N TYR A 79 1.12 7.69 19.53
CA TYR A 79 1.32 6.25 19.76
C TYR A 79 2.30 5.60 18.77
N THR A 80 2.83 6.35 17.82
CA THR A 80 3.82 5.87 16.87
C THR A 80 5.23 6.04 17.40
N GLU A 81 6.04 5.00 17.38
CA GLU A 81 7.46 5.12 17.72
C GLU A 81 8.32 5.31 16.48
N ARG A 82 8.02 4.55 15.43
CA ARG A 82 8.79 4.44 14.20
C ARG A 82 7.94 4.80 12.98
N LEU A 83 8.61 5.09 11.88
CA LEU A 83 7.94 5.31 10.60
C LEU A 83 7.12 4.09 10.16
N SER A 84 7.59 2.87 10.46
CA SER A 84 6.85 1.64 10.20
C SER A 84 5.52 1.54 10.95
N ASP A 85 5.42 2.16 12.13
CA ASP A 85 4.18 2.14 12.91
C ASP A 85 3.16 3.11 12.32
N PHE A 86 3.62 4.28 11.84
CA PHE A 86 2.80 5.22 11.09
C PHE A 86 2.26 4.58 9.81
N GLU A 87 3.15 3.94 9.03
CA GLU A 87 2.78 3.27 7.79
C GLU A 87 1.87 2.04 8.04
N PHE A 88 2.05 1.33 9.16
CA PHE A 88 1.13 0.28 9.59
C PHE A 88 -0.27 0.84 9.89
N MET A 89 -0.37 1.93 10.64
CA MET A 89 -1.66 2.58 10.90
C MET A 89 -2.31 3.09 9.62
N LEU A 90 -1.53 3.65 8.71
CA LEU A 90 -2.01 4.05 7.38
C LEU A 90 -2.59 2.85 6.62
N ALA A 91 -1.85 1.74 6.55
CA ALA A 91 -2.30 0.52 5.88
C ALA A 91 -3.58 -0.04 6.50
N GLN A 92 -3.64 -0.12 7.84
CA GLN A 92 -4.84 -0.57 8.55
C GLN A 92 -6.04 0.34 8.26
N ALA A 93 -5.89 1.65 8.38
CA ALA A 93 -6.98 2.59 8.16
C ALA A 93 -7.50 2.56 6.71
N LEU A 94 -6.62 2.34 5.73
CA LEU A 94 -7.01 2.11 4.33
C LEU A 94 -7.81 0.81 4.19
N ILE A 95 -7.31 -0.29 4.74
CA ILE A 95 -7.93 -1.62 4.64
C ILE A 95 -9.29 -1.64 5.34
N GLU A 96 -9.37 -1.15 6.58
CA GLU A 96 -10.60 -1.06 7.36
C GLU A 96 -11.65 -0.17 6.71
N GLY A 97 -11.24 0.97 6.16
CA GLY A 97 -12.14 1.91 5.48
C GLY A 97 -12.83 1.34 4.24
N THR A 98 -12.46 0.13 3.79
CA THR A 98 -13.05 -0.52 2.61
C THR A 98 -13.76 -1.84 2.89
N SER A 99 -13.78 -2.30 4.16
CA SER A 99 -14.32 -3.63 4.51
C SER A 99 -15.84 -3.73 4.40
N ASP A 100 -16.57 -2.61 4.53
CA ASP A 100 -18.02 -2.63 4.75
C ASP A 100 -18.87 -2.34 3.50
N LYS A 101 -18.26 -2.17 2.32
CA LYS A 101 -19.03 -1.77 1.14
C LYS A 101 -18.92 -2.79 0.02
N GLY A 102 -20.11 -3.22 -0.44
CA GLY A 102 -20.24 -4.09 -1.60
C GLY A 102 -19.61 -3.50 -2.87
N PRO A 103 -19.36 -4.35 -3.88
CA PRO A 103 -18.67 -3.96 -5.10
C PRO A 103 -19.50 -2.94 -5.89
N THR A 104 -19.02 -1.71 -6.02
CA THR A 104 -19.55 -0.74 -6.96
C THR A 104 -18.92 -1.00 -8.33
N ILE A 105 -19.71 -1.12 -9.38
CA ILE A 105 -19.21 -1.43 -10.73
C ILE A 105 -18.57 -0.18 -11.33
N SER A 106 -17.34 -0.33 -11.85
CA SER A 106 -16.66 0.65 -12.68
C SER A 106 -16.75 0.26 -14.15
N THR A 107 -16.67 1.22 -15.04
CA THR A 107 -16.56 0.97 -16.49
C THR A 107 -15.23 0.32 -16.88
N GLU A 108 -14.25 0.30 -15.99
CA GLU A 108 -12.91 -0.18 -16.25
C GLU A 108 -12.68 -1.60 -15.75
N ALA A 109 -12.25 -2.48 -16.66
CA ALA A 109 -12.04 -3.89 -16.37
C ALA A 109 -11.00 -4.11 -15.26
N LEU A 110 -9.85 -3.43 -15.31
CA LEU A 110 -8.77 -3.61 -14.32
C LEU A 110 -9.15 -3.04 -12.94
N VAL A 111 -9.84 -1.90 -12.89
CA VAL A 111 -10.34 -1.33 -11.62
C VAL A 111 -11.35 -2.29 -10.98
N ASN A 112 -12.22 -2.92 -11.77
CA ASN A 112 -13.16 -3.93 -11.27
C ASN A 112 -12.43 -5.16 -10.73
N LYS A 113 -11.37 -5.61 -11.39
CA LYS A 113 -10.52 -6.71 -10.89
C LYS A 113 -9.81 -6.33 -9.59
N LEU A 114 -9.25 -5.12 -9.50
CA LEU A 114 -8.64 -4.61 -8.26
C LEU A 114 -9.64 -4.55 -7.10
N ARG A 115 -10.91 -4.22 -7.37
CA ARG A 115 -11.98 -4.21 -6.37
C ARG A 115 -12.34 -5.60 -5.85
N ARG A 116 -12.23 -6.63 -6.67
CA ARG A 116 -12.49 -8.03 -6.29
C ARG A 116 -11.41 -8.57 -5.34
N LEU A 117 -10.19 -8.07 -5.43
CA LEU A 117 -9.15 -8.42 -4.48
C LEU A 117 -9.57 -8.11 -3.04
N SER A 118 -9.15 -8.94 -2.09
CA SER A 118 -9.27 -8.60 -0.68
C SER A 118 -8.62 -7.24 -0.41
N PRO A 119 -9.10 -6.45 0.56
CA PRO A 119 -8.51 -5.15 0.89
C PRO A 119 -7.00 -5.25 1.15
N GLN A 120 -6.55 -6.34 1.80
CA GLN A 120 -5.13 -6.59 2.07
C GLN A 120 -4.34 -6.84 0.77
N SER A 121 -4.84 -7.71 -0.10
CA SER A 121 -4.20 -8.01 -1.40
C SER A 121 -4.16 -6.78 -2.29
N ARG A 122 -5.23 -5.98 -2.29
CA ARG A 122 -5.30 -4.71 -3.01
C ARG A 122 -4.27 -3.73 -2.49
N PHE A 123 -4.19 -3.53 -1.16
CA PHE A 123 -3.18 -2.67 -0.56
C PHE A 123 -1.76 -3.11 -0.92
N ALA A 124 -1.44 -4.39 -0.74
CA ALA A 124 -0.13 -4.93 -1.06
C ALA A 124 0.25 -4.71 -2.53
N SER A 125 -0.69 -4.97 -3.46
CA SER A 125 -0.48 -4.79 -4.90
C SER A 125 -0.25 -3.32 -5.26
N LEU A 126 -1.04 -2.40 -4.71
CA LEU A 126 -0.91 -0.97 -4.97
C LEU A 126 0.34 -0.37 -4.32
N ALA A 127 0.66 -0.74 -3.09
CA ALA A 127 1.88 -0.30 -2.40
C ALA A 127 3.14 -0.76 -3.15
N TYR A 128 3.11 -1.99 -3.69
CA TYR A 128 4.19 -2.52 -4.51
C TYR A 128 4.31 -1.78 -5.85
N ALA A 129 3.19 -1.66 -6.59
CA ALA A 129 3.19 -1.11 -7.93
C ALA A 129 3.38 0.42 -7.97
N PHE A 130 2.78 1.15 -7.03
CA PHE A 130 2.72 2.60 -7.05
C PHE A 130 3.57 3.27 -5.98
N GLY A 131 3.60 2.69 -4.78
CA GLY A 131 4.40 3.20 -3.67
C GLY A 131 5.89 2.90 -3.84
N ASN A 132 6.27 2.05 -4.81
CA ASN A 132 7.62 1.51 -4.95
C ASN A 132 8.13 0.92 -3.62
N TRP A 133 7.24 0.36 -2.81
CA TRP A 133 7.63 -0.22 -1.54
C TRP A 133 8.25 -1.60 -1.78
N PRO A 134 9.46 -1.86 -1.26
CA PRO A 134 10.04 -3.19 -1.31
C PRO A 134 9.16 -4.19 -0.58
N THR A 135 9.03 -5.42 -1.09
CA THR A 135 8.16 -6.45 -0.51
C THR A 135 8.47 -6.72 0.96
N ARG A 136 9.76 -6.75 1.35
CA ARG A 136 10.14 -6.86 2.76
C ARG A 136 9.56 -5.75 3.65
N TRP A 137 9.39 -4.55 3.09
CA TRP A 137 8.83 -3.41 3.80
C TRP A 137 7.31 -3.51 3.89
N ILE A 138 6.65 -3.91 2.80
CA ILE A 138 5.20 -4.18 2.81
C ILE A 138 4.89 -5.27 3.85
N ALA A 139 5.68 -6.36 3.88
CA ALA A 139 5.53 -7.43 4.86
C ALA A 139 5.68 -6.92 6.30
N LEU A 140 6.67 -6.06 6.57
CA LEU A 140 6.87 -5.42 7.86
C LEU A 140 5.68 -4.53 8.26
N VAL A 141 5.23 -3.67 7.34
CA VAL A 141 4.09 -2.76 7.54
C VAL A 141 2.79 -3.52 7.73
N MET A 142 2.57 -4.60 7.01
CA MET A 142 1.37 -5.46 7.17
C MET A 142 1.48 -6.45 8.34
N ARG A 143 2.63 -6.53 9.01
CA ARG A 143 2.94 -7.48 10.09
C ARG A 143 2.72 -8.95 9.70
N ILE A 144 3.09 -9.29 8.47
CA ILE A 144 3.03 -10.65 7.94
C ILE A 144 4.42 -11.16 7.56
N LYS A 145 4.56 -12.49 7.44
CA LYS A 145 5.80 -13.10 6.94
C LYS A 145 6.00 -12.76 5.46
N GLN A 146 7.25 -12.55 5.04
CA GLN A 146 7.55 -12.21 3.65
C GLN A 146 7.06 -13.29 2.66
N ALA A 147 7.14 -14.57 3.04
CA ALA A 147 6.59 -15.67 2.23
C ALA A 147 5.07 -15.54 2.02
N ALA A 148 4.32 -15.20 3.08
CA ALA A 148 2.88 -14.96 2.99
C ALA A 148 2.55 -13.77 2.07
N LEU A 149 3.37 -12.71 2.09
CA LEU A 149 3.20 -11.60 1.18
C LEU A 149 3.46 -12.01 -0.28
N HIS A 150 4.52 -12.80 -0.56
CA HIS A 150 4.80 -13.25 -1.93
C HIS A 150 3.67 -14.12 -2.47
N ARG A 151 3.11 -15.00 -1.65
CA ARG A 151 1.94 -15.79 -2.00
C ARG A 151 0.74 -14.86 -2.29
N MET A 152 0.42 -13.94 -1.40
CA MET A 152 -0.67 -12.97 -1.58
C MET A 152 -0.52 -12.16 -2.88
N LEU A 153 0.68 -11.68 -3.20
CA LEU A 153 0.95 -10.96 -4.44
C LEU A 153 0.82 -11.86 -5.68
N SER A 154 1.18 -13.14 -5.58
CA SER A 154 1.04 -14.11 -6.67
C SER A 154 -0.44 -14.42 -6.95
N GLU A 155 -1.21 -14.66 -5.91
CA GLU A 155 -2.67 -14.86 -5.99
C GLU A 155 -3.34 -13.62 -6.59
N ALA A 156 -3.01 -12.42 -6.10
CA ALA A 156 -3.57 -11.16 -6.62
C ALA A 156 -3.23 -10.95 -8.11
N ARG A 157 -2.00 -11.21 -8.53
CA ARG A 157 -1.59 -11.11 -9.94
C ARG A 157 -2.35 -12.09 -10.82
N CYS A 158 -2.54 -13.33 -10.37
CA CYS A 158 -3.36 -14.31 -11.09
C CYS A 158 -4.80 -13.82 -11.24
N GLU A 159 -5.42 -13.31 -10.18
CA GLU A 159 -6.77 -12.79 -10.22
C GLU A 159 -6.91 -11.59 -11.17
N LEU A 160 -5.93 -10.67 -11.16
CA LEU A 160 -5.88 -9.56 -12.11
C LEU A 160 -5.75 -10.02 -13.57
N CYS A 161 -5.08 -11.14 -13.82
CA CYS A 161 -5.02 -11.80 -15.12
C CYS A 161 -6.23 -12.69 -15.42
N SER A 162 -7.25 -12.72 -14.56
CA SER A 162 -8.43 -13.61 -14.68
C SER A 162 -8.10 -15.11 -14.59
N ILE A 163 -7.04 -15.44 -13.87
CA ILE A 163 -6.58 -16.80 -13.64
C ILE A 163 -6.97 -17.19 -12.22
N ARG A 164 -7.68 -18.30 -12.06
CA ARG A 164 -8.02 -18.83 -10.73
C ARG A 164 -6.80 -19.52 -10.13
N TRP A 165 -6.33 -19.03 -8.98
CA TRP A 165 -5.19 -19.61 -8.27
C TRP A 165 -5.37 -21.09 -7.95
N GLU A 166 -6.59 -21.47 -7.56
CA GLU A 166 -6.95 -22.84 -7.21
C GLU A 166 -6.92 -23.80 -8.41
N SER A 167 -7.02 -23.28 -9.64
CA SER A 167 -6.93 -24.08 -10.86
C SER A 167 -5.51 -24.45 -11.27
N LEU A 168 -4.52 -23.92 -10.57
CA LEU A 168 -3.10 -24.21 -10.82
C LEU A 168 -2.65 -25.45 -10.04
N ALA A 169 -1.79 -26.27 -10.64
CA ALA A 169 -1.13 -27.35 -9.92
C ALA A 169 -0.20 -26.81 -8.81
N HIS A 170 0.11 -27.65 -7.83
CA HIS A 170 0.96 -27.22 -6.70
C HIS A 170 2.33 -26.71 -7.17
N GLU A 171 2.96 -27.42 -8.08
CA GLU A 171 4.26 -27.09 -8.63
C GLU A 171 4.23 -25.77 -9.45
N GLU A 172 3.12 -25.49 -10.14
CA GLU A 172 2.92 -24.23 -10.85
C GLU A 172 2.82 -23.06 -9.85
N ARG A 173 2.08 -23.24 -8.75
CA ARG A 173 1.95 -22.24 -7.68
C ARG A 173 3.30 -21.95 -7.03
N ASP A 174 4.06 -22.98 -6.67
CA ASP A 174 5.39 -22.83 -6.08
C ASP A 174 6.35 -22.11 -7.03
N CYS A 175 6.26 -22.42 -8.33
CA CYS A 175 7.04 -21.75 -9.36
C CYS A 175 6.68 -20.26 -9.48
N LEU A 176 5.39 -19.92 -9.46
CA LEU A 176 4.89 -18.55 -9.51
C LEU A 176 5.24 -17.75 -8.25
N GLU A 177 5.16 -18.34 -7.06
CA GLU A 177 5.62 -17.71 -5.82
C GLU A 177 7.13 -17.43 -5.86
N ALA A 178 7.93 -18.37 -6.35
CA ALA A 178 9.36 -18.18 -6.52
C ALA A 178 9.69 -17.09 -7.57
N ILE A 179 8.90 -17.01 -8.65
CA ILE A 179 9.00 -15.93 -9.65
C ILE A 179 8.66 -14.58 -9.00
N SER A 180 7.56 -14.49 -8.26
CA SER A 180 7.15 -13.29 -7.54
C SER A 180 8.27 -12.83 -6.60
N ALA A 181 8.76 -13.73 -5.76
CA ALA A 181 9.83 -13.41 -4.81
C ALA A 181 11.09 -12.85 -5.48
N LYS A 182 11.46 -13.35 -6.66
CA LYS A 182 12.64 -12.90 -7.39
C LYS A 182 12.42 -11.65 -8.23
N LEU A 183 11.25 -11.48 -8.84
CA LEU A 183 10.89 -10.24 -9.54
C LEU A 183 10.93 -9.06 -8.56
N ASP A 184 10.58 -9.32 -7.30
CA ASP A 184 10.49 -8.31 -6.26
C ASP A 184 11.84 -8.02 -5.57
N THR A 185 12.78 -8.98 -5.56
CA THR A 185 14.03 -8.83 -4.80
C THR A 185 15.27 -8.61 -5.66
N CYS A 186 15.26 -9.01 -6.93
CA CYS A 186 16.48 -8.96 -7.75
C CYS A 186 16.17 -8.77 -9.24
N PRO A 187 16.47 -7.60 -9.81
CA PRO A 187 16.48 -7.40 -11.26
C PRO A 187 17.71 -8.02 -11.93
N ASP A 188 18.49 -8.86 -11.23
CA ASP A 188 19.71 -9.46 -11.80
C ASP A 188 19.36 -10.44 -12.92
N ILE A 189 19.98 -10.20 -14.08
CA ILE A 189 19.86 -10.97 -15.33
C ILE A 189 20.18 -12.46 -15.11
N ARG A 190 21.10 -12.81 -14.19
CA ARG A 190 21.46 -14.20 -13.87
C ARG A 190 20.36 -14.94 -13.11
N ALA A 191 19.69 -14.28 -12.18
CA ALA A 191 18.54 -14.85 -11.48
C ALA A 191 17.35 -15.06 -12.42
N ASN A 192 17.17 -14.18 -13.41
CA ASN A 192 16.20 -14.35 -14.48
C ASN A 192 16.48 -15.58 -15.37
N LYS A 193 17.76 -15.93 -15.64
CA LYS A 193 18.09 -17.13 -16.43
C LYS A 193 17.72 -18.45 -15.74
N LEU A 194 17.92 -18.55 -14.43
CA LEU A 194 17.51 -19.73 -13.64
C LEU A 194 15.99 -19.88 -13.55
N LEU A 195 15.27 -18.76 -13.48
CA LEU A 195 13.80 -18.72 -13.51
C LEU A 195 13.25 -19.06 -14.89
N CYS A 196 13.92 -18.61 -15.96
CA CYS A 196 13.56 -18.99 -17.33
C CYS A 196 13.72 -20.51 -17.54
N LYS A 197 14.74 -21.14 -16.95
CA LYS A 197 14.88 -22.60 -16.99
C LYS A 197 13.77 -23.35 -16.26
N ARG A 198 13.33 -22.89 -15.09
CA ARG A 198 12.20 -23.49 -14.35
C ARG A 198 10.85 -23.20 -14.99
N SER A 199 10.63 -21.98 -15.50
CA SER A 199 9.39 -21.63 -16.21
C SER A 199 9.27 -22.30 -17.58
N SER A 200 10.35 -22.77 -18.20
CA SER A 200 10.30 -23.54 -19.45
C SER A 200 9.72 -24.95 -19.27
N VAL A 201 9.77 -25.48 -18.05
CA VAL A 201 9.17 -26.79 -17.71
C VAL A 201 7.65 -26.72 -17.63
N TYR A 202 7.09 -25.54 -17.32
CA TYR A 202 5.67 -25.32 -17.17
C TYR A 202 5.19 -24.26 -18.17
N PRO A 203 4.68 -24.62 -19.36
CA PRO A 203 4.23 -23.68 -20.39
C PRO A 203 3.24 -22.64 -19.84
N ARG A 204 2.27 -23.09 -19.03
CA ARG A 204 1.27 -22.23 -18.40
C ARG A 204 1.88 -21.16 -17.48
N VAL A 205 2.91 -21.50 -16.72
CA VAL A 205 3.67 -20.54 -15.87
C VAL A 205 4.36 -19.47 -16.72
N LYS A 206 4.87 -19.84 -17.90
CA LYS A 206 5.48 -18.89 -18.82
C LYS A 206 4.47 -17.87 -19.34
N GLU A 207 3.29 -18.33 -19.71
CA GLU A 207 2.18 -17.48 -20.19
C GLU A 207 1.70 -16.53 -19.07
N ILE A 208 1.48 -17.05 -17.86
CA ILE A 208 1.09 -16.24 -16.70
C ILE A 208 2.14 -15.18 -16.39
N LYS A 209 3.42 -15.53 -16.43
CA LYS A 209 4.51 -14.56 -16.24
C LYS A 209 4.49 -13.44 -17.29
N ALA A 210 4.23 -13.77 -18.56
CA ALA A 210 4.11 -12.77 -19.62
C ALA A 210 2.96 -11.80 -19.30
N GLN A 211 1.78 -12.31 -18.94
CA GLN A 211 0.63 -11.49 -18.55
C GLN A 211 0.93 -10.61 -17.32
N TRP A 212 1.67 -11.11 -16.32
CA TRP A 212 2.07 -10.30 -15.17
C TRP A 212 2.96 -9.11 -15.56
N LEU A 213 3.81 -9.27 -16.58
CA LEU A 213 4.62 -8.16 -17.08
C LEU A 213 3.78 -7.10 -17.82
N GLU A 214 2.74 -7.52 -18.51
CA GLU A 214 1.78 -6.64 -19.18
C GLU A 214 0.89 -5.86 -18.21
N LEU A 215 0.56 -6.42 -17.05
CA LEU A 215 -0.19 -5.71 -16.01
C LEU A 215 0.50 -4.44 -15.50
N ARG A 216 1.83 -4.37 -15.56
CA ARG A 216 2.58 -3.27 -14.96
C ARG A 216 2.27 -1.90 -15.59
N PRO A 217 2.28 -1.73 -16.92
CA PRO A 217 1.89 -0.47 -17.55
C PRO A 217 0.43 -0.13 -17.28
N GLU A 218 -0.49 -1.11 -17.32
CA GLU A 218 -1.91 -0.87 -17.01
C GLU A 218 -2.12 -0.37 -15.59
N LEU A 219 -1.41 -0.93 -14.61
CA LEU A 219 -1.45 -0.45 -13.24
C LEU A 219 -0.94 0.99 -13.13
N VAL A 220 0.12 1.36 -13.87
CA VAL A 220 0.60 2.76 -13.91
C VAL A 220 -0.49 3.70 -14.43
N GLU A 221 -1.23 3.32 -15.45
CA GLU A 221 -2.36 4.10 -15.98
C GLU A 221 -3.46 4.29 -14.93
N VAL A 222 -3.82 3.22 -14.19
CA VAL A 222 -4.76 3.34 -13.07
C VAL A 222 -4.29 4.36 -12.04
N ARG A 223 -3.00 4.36 -11.69
CA ARG A 223 -2.44 5.37 -10.78
C ARG A 223 -2.62 6.78 -11.34
N MET A 224 -2.19 7.02 -12.58
CA MET A 224 -2.25 8.34 -13.20
C MET A 224 -3.67 8.92 -13.19
N ARG A 225 -4.67 8.08 -13.35
CA ARG A 225 -6.08 8.46 -13.34
C ARG A 225 -6.59 8.95 -11.99
N TYR A 226 -6.07 8.38 -10.90
CA TYR A 226 -6.48 8.76 -9.55
C TYR A 226 -5.57 9.79 -8.90
N MET A 227 -4.47 10.18 -9.56
CA MET A 227 -3.64 11.29 -9.10
C MET A 227 -4.42 12.60 -9.17
N LEU A 228 -4.21 13.43 -8.17
CA LEU A 228 -4.75 14.79 -8.17
C LEU A 228 -3.87 15.73 -9.01
N SER A 229 -4.50 16.73 -9.62
CA SER A 229 -3.79 17.89 -10.14
C SER A 229 -3.04 18.59 -9.00
N GLN A 230 -2.15 19.51 -9.35
CA GLN A 230 -1.42 20.30 -8.35
C GLN A 230 -2.39 21.06 -7.43
N ASP A 231 -3.38 21.75 -8.01
CA ASP A 231 -4.40 22.50 -7.26
C ASP A 231 -5.23 21.56 -6.36
N GLY A 232 -5.63 20.39 -6.87
CA GLY A 232 -6.36 19.39 -6.10
C GLY A 232 -5.54 18.82 -4.94
N ARG A 233 -4.21 18.73 -5.10
CA ARG A 233 -3.30 18.31 -4.05
C ARG A 233 -3.14 19.36 -2.97
N GLU A 234 -3.02 20.63 -3.37
CA GLU A 234 -2.94 21.79 -2.46
C GLU A 234 -4.24 21.92 -1.66
N GLN A 235 -5.39 21.83 -2.34
CA GLN A 235 -6.69 21.81 -1.67
C GLN A 235 -6.81 20.67 -0.64
N LEU A 236 -6.37 19.45 -1.01
CA LEU A 236 -6.40 18.32 -0.07
C LEU A 236 -5.50 18.57 1.15
N LEU A 237 -4.30 19.12 0.95
CA LEU A 237 -3.39 19.46 2.06
C LEU A 237 -3.99 20.56 2.96
N SER A 238 -4.66 21.56 2.38
CA SER A 238 -5.42 22.57 3.16
C SER A 238 -6.52 21.93 3.97
N ASN A 239 -7.35 21.05 3.38
CA ASN A 239 -8.41 20.35 4.08
C ASN A 239 -7.86 19.48 5.24
N ILE A 240 -6.69 18.83 5.05
CA ILE A 240 -6.02 18.08 6.12
C ILE A 240 -5.57 19.03 7.23
N LEU A 241 -5.00 20.20 6.88
CA LEU A 241 -4.55 21.19 7.87
C LEU A 241 -5.72 21.69 8.71
N ASP A 242 -6.85 22.03 8.11
CA ASP A 242 -8.05 22.47 8.80
C ASP A 242 -8.56 21.38 9.75
N ALA A 243 -8.70 20.16 9.25
CA ALA A 243 -9.19 19.03 10.04
C ALA A 243 -8.30 18.71 11.27
N ILE A 244 -6.95 18.78 11.12
CA ILE A 244 -6.04 18.54 12.25
C ILE A 244 -5.98 19.74 13.21
N THR A 245 -6.32 20.95 12.75
CA THR A 245 -6.40 22.15 13.59
C THR A 245 -7.62 22.08 14.49
N ASP A 246 -8.77 21.76 13.93
CA ASP A 246 -10.02 21.57 14.67
C ASP A 246 -9.90 20.42 15.69
N SER A 247 -9.33 19.30 15.30
CA SER A 247 -9.15 18.15 16.18
C SER A 247 -8.13 18.38 17.30
N SER A 248 -7.19 19.31 17.14
CA SER A 248 -6.24 19.65 18.21
C SER A 248 -6.87 20.39 19.37
N MET A 249 -8.01 21.05 19.16
CA MET A 249 -8.83 21.65 20.23
C MET A 249 -9.61 20.60 21.05
N GLN A 250 -9.79 19.40 20.49
CA GLN A 250 -10.54 18.29 21.10
C GLN A 250 -9.63 17.17 21.62
N ARG A 251 -8.35 17.42 21.91
CA ARG A 251 -7.45 16.37 22.41
C ARG A 251 -7.99 15.78 23.71
N PRO A 252 -8.31 14.48 23.76
CA PRO A 252 -8.80 13.85 24.98
C PRO A 252 -7.74 13.96 26.10
N ALA A 253 -8.19 14.09 27.32
CA ALA A 253 -7.36 14.12 28.51
C ALA A 253 -6.49 12.84 28.58
N LEU A 254 -5.36 12.90 29.29
CA LEU A 254 -4.37 11.80 29.41
C LEU A 254 -4.98 10.42 29.74
N VAL A 255 -6.12 10.40 30.45
CA VAL A 255 -6.84 9.17 30.85
C VAL A 255 -7.43 8.44 29.64
N ASP A 256 -8.02 9.15 28.67
CA ASP A 256 -8.56 8.52 27.44
C ASP A 256 -7.46 7.99 26.52
N ARG A 257 -6.25 8.52 26.63
CA ARG A 257 -5.07 8.01 25.90
C ARG A 257 -4.67 6.61 26.38
N MET A 258 -4.77 6.32 27.67
CA MET A 258 -4.44 5.00 28.24
C MET A 258 -5.43 3.92 27.81
N VAL A 259 -6.74 4.24 27.78
CA VAL A 259 -7.79 3.27 27.40
C VAL A 259 -7.64 2.84 25.94
N ASN A 260 -7.37 3.78 25.03
CA ASN A 260 -7.16 3.47 23.62
C ASN A 260 -5.90 2.64 23.34
N THR A 261 -4.84 2.82 24.13
CA THR A 261 -3.61 2.01 24.02
C THR A 261 -3.87 0.55 24.38
N VAL A 262 -4.70 0.29 25.38
CA VAL A 262 -5.07 -1.06 25.83
C VAL A 262 -5.97 -1.77 24.80
N GLN A 263 -6.89 -1.05 24.15
CA GLN A 263 -7.74 -1.61 23.09
C GLN A 263 -6.94 -1.94 21.83
N PHE A 264 -6.00 -1.11 21.41
CA PHE A 264 -5.10 -1.38 20.27
C PHE A 264 -4.23 -2.63 20.50
N SER A 265 -3.73 -2.81 21.72
CA SER A 265 -2.94 -4.00 22.10
C SER A 265 -3.77 -5.29 22.14
N ARG A 266 -5.06 -5.23 22.47
CA ARG A 266 -5.94 -6.40 22.53
C ARG A 266 -6.37 -6.90 21.15
N HIS A 267 -6.62 -6.01 20.18
CA HIS A 267 -7.01 -6.39 18.82
C HIS A 267 -5.85 -7.01 18.02
N SER A 268 -4.61 -6.69 18.35
CA SER A 268 -3.43 -7.26 17.67
C SER A 268 -3.11 -8.71 18.09
N LYS A 269 -3.72 -9.23 19.19
CA LYS A 269 -3.46 -10.60 19.70
C LYS A 269 -4.49 -11.64 19.26
N ILE A 270 -5.58 -11.30 18.57
CA ILE A 270 -6.72 -12.21 18.34
C ILE A 270 -6.76 -12.83 16.94
N LYS A 271 -5.77 -12.65 16.07
CA LYS A 271 -5.76 -13.35 14.76
C LYS A 271 -4.41 -13.93 14.41
N VAL A 272 -3.95 -14.90 15.22
CA VAL A 272 -2.96 -15.91 14.81
C VAL A 272 -3.40 -17.23 15.42
N SER A 273 -4.26 -17.88 14.75
CA SER A 273 -4.51 -19.34 14.85
C SER A 273 -4.73 -19.85 13.43
#